data_1e96db277e9e6a9cb7dc86fcb8bd218f
#
_entry.id   1e96db277e9e6a9cb7dc86fcb8bd218f
#
_cell.length_a   1.000
_cell.length_b   1.000
_cell.length_c   1.000
_cell.angle_alpha   90.00
_cell.angle_beta   90.00
_cell.angle_gamma   90.00
#
_symmetry.space_group_name_H-M   'P 1'
#
loop_
_entity.id
_entity.type
_entity.pdbx_description
1 polymer ?
#
loop_
_entity_poly.entity_id
_entity_poly.type
_entity_poly.pdbx_seq_one_letter_code
_entity_poly.pdbx_strand_id
1 'polypeptide(L)'
;KDLVGTGKKQINFSEVDVNIAKDYAAEDADITYRLYKIFSNSLKTENLTNIYEIFEKPLIKILAKMEILGIKLDEKSLKKLSVKFDKKIKELEQQIFKLSKKEFNIGSTKQLGEIMYNELKIASLKKTKKGSFATSASVLEDLAFKGHDFPKLILEWRQTSKLKNTYSDTLPEHINCLLYTSPSPRDKS
;
A
#
# COMPACT_ATOMS: atom_id res chain seq x y z
N LYS A 1 -9.12 -20.30 3.26
CA LYS A 1 -10.40 -19.73 3.72
C LYS A 1 -11.24 -20.77 4.42
N ASP A 2 -11.27 -22.00 3.92
CA ASP A 2 -12.10 -23.08 4.44
C ASP A 2 -11.65 -23.55 5.84
N LEU A 3 -10.36 -23.44 6.15
CA LEU A 3 -9.80 -23.82 7.44
C LEU A 3 -9.86 -22.69 8.49
N VAL A 4 -9.63 -21.46 8.09
CA VAL A 4 -9.51 -20.31 9.01
C VAL A 4 -10.76 -19.43 9.04
N GLY A 5 -11.74 -19.66 8.18
CA GLY A 5 -12.94 -18.84 8.06
C GLY A 5 -12.70 -17.51 7.37
N THR A 6 -13.69 -16.61 7.43
CA THR A 6 -13.65 -15.26 6.79
C THR A 6 -14.31 -14.22 7.69
N GLY A 7 -13.88 -12.97 7.56
CA GLY A 7 -14.47 -11.82 8.26
C GLY A 7 -14.26 -11.88 9.77
N LYS A 8 -15.27 -11.49 10.56
CA LYS A 8 -15.17 -11.40 12.03
C LYS A 8 -14.99 -12.73 12.76
N LYS A 9 -15.22 -13.86 12.10
CA LYS A 9 -15.04 -15.21 12.64
C LYS A 9 -13.74 -15.87 12.18
N GLN A 10 -12.86 -15.13 11.53
CA GLN A 10 -11.58 -15.65 11.09
C GLN A 10 -10.69 -15.92 12.31
N ILE A 11 -10.13 -17.13 12.38
CA ILE A 11 -9.16 -17.56 13.39
C ILE A 11 -7.75 -17.57 12.78
N ASN A 12 -6.73 -17.55 13.63
CA ASN A 12 -5.36 -17.77 13.18
C ASN A 12 -5.14 -19.23 12.77
N PHE A 13 -4.25 -19.46 11.80
CA PHE A 13 -3.92 -20.81 11.37
C PHE A 13 -3.35 -21.67 12.51
N SER A 14 -2.68 -21.04 13.49
CA SER A 14 -2.18 -21.70 14.71
C SER A 14 -3.28 -22.27 15.62
N GLU A 15 -4.52 -21.82 15.45
CA GLU A 15 -5.69 -22.28 16.23
C GLU A 15 -6.46 -23.41 15.52
N VAL A 16 -6.06 -23.75 14.28
CA VAL A 16 -6.67 -24.84 13.52
C VAL A 16 -6.17 -26.21 14.08
N ASP A 17 -7.09 -27.16 14.24
CA ASP A 17 -6.72 -28.53 14.66
C ASP A 17 -5.67 -29.14 13.73
N VAL A 18 -4.62 -29.73 14.31
CA VAL A 18 -3.48 -30.29 13.57
C VAL A 18 -3.91 -31.38 12.58
N ASN A 19 -4.93 -32.18 12.90
CA ASN A 19 -5.41 -33.21 12.00
C ASN A 19 -6.10 -32.67 10.77
N ILE A 20 -6.68 -31.47 10.89
CA ILE A 20 -7.30 -30.75 9.76
C ILE A 20 -6.23 -29.97 8.98
N ALA A 21 -5.28 -29.37 9.69
CA ALA A 21 -4.23 -28.55 9.07
C ALA A 21 -3.18 -29.39 8.32
N LYS A 22 -2.94 -30.65 8.72
CA LYS A 22 -1.88 -31.51 8.14
C LYS A 22 -2.04 -31.74 6.64
N ASP A 23 -3.27 -31.98 6.18
CA ASP A 23 -3.53 -32.28 4.77
C ASP A 23 -3.27 -31.06 3.90
N TYR A 24 -3.67 -29.88 4.37
CA TYR A 24 -3.36 -28.62 3.73
C TYR A 24 -1.84 -28.35 3.68
N ALA A 25 -1.14 -28.52 4.81
CA ALA A 25 0.31 -28.33 4.86
C ALA A 25 1.07 -29.34 3.99
N ALA A 26 0.61 -30.57 3.93
CA ALA A 26 1.19 -31.59 3.06
C ALA A 26 0.95 -31.29 1.57
N GLU A 27 -0.23 -30.79 1.22
CA GLU A 27 -0.56 -30.35 -0.14
C GLU A 27 0.33 -29.19 -0.58
N ASP A 28 0.53 -28.17 0.27
CA ASP A 28 1.43 -27.06 -0.03
C ASP A 28 2.86 -27.52 -0.33
N ALA A 29 3.37 -28.48 0.45
CA ALA A 29 4.71 -29.04 0.24
C ALA A 29 4.79 -29.86 -1.07
N ASP A 30 3.80 -30.69 -1.37
CA ASP A 30 3.75 -31.50 -2.60
C ASP A 30 3.63 -30.62 -3.84
N ILE A 31 2.74 -29.64 -3.83
CA ILE A 31 2.58 -28.69 -4.93
C ILE A 31 3.88 -27.90 -5.17
N THR A 32 4.50 -27.40 -4.11
CA THR A 32 5.79 -26.70 -4.20
C THR A 32 6.87 -27.57 -4.84
N TYR A 33 6.93 -28.84 -4.47
CA TYR A 33 7.90 -29.79 -5.06
C TYR A 33 7.60 -30.09 -6.54
N ARG A 34 6.33 -30.23 -6.91
CA ARG A 34 5.92 -30.40 -8.32
C ARG A 34 6.27 -29.18 -9.16
N LEU A 35 6.01 -27.98 -8.64
CA LEU A 35 6.40 -26.71 -9.30
C LEU A 35 7.92 -26.61 -9.47
N TYR A 36 8.69 -26.99 -8.45
CA TYR A 36 10.14 -27.05 -8.57
C TYR A 36 10.61 -27.92 -9.75
N LYS A 37 10.03 -29.11 -9.91
CA LYS A 37 10.37 -30.01 -11.04
C LYS A 37 10.07 -29.37 -12.40
N ILE A 38 8.90 -28.74 -12.52
CA ILE A 38 8.46 -28.09 -13.75
C ILE A 38 9.38 -26.90 -14.06
N PHE A 39 9.57 -25.99 -13.12
CA PHE A 39 10.34 -24.77 -13.33
C PHE A 39 11.83 -25.05 -13.50
N SER A 40 12.40 -26.05 -12.85
CA SER A 40 13.79 -26.45 -13.07
C SER A 40 14.07 -26.85 -14.52
N ASN A 41 13.09 -27.47 -15.20
CA ASN A 41 13.21 -27.80 -16.61
C ASN A 41 13.00 -26.56 -17.49
N SER A 42 12.01 -25.74 -17.18
CA SER A 42 11.76 -24.49 -17.91
C SER A 42 12.96 -23.54 -17.86
N LEU A 43 13.60 -23.38 -16.69
CA LEU A 43 14.81 -22.55 -16.56
C LEU A 43 15.94 -23.01 -17.49
N LYS A 44 16.07 -24.32 -17.72
CA LYS A 44 17.08 -24.88 -18.65
C LYS A 44 16.70 -24.62 -20.11
N THR A 45 15.44 -24.89 -20.46
CA THR A 45 14.96 -24.74 -21.85
C THR A 45 14.94 -23.28 -22.31
N GLU A 46 14.68 -22.36 -21.38
CA GLU A 46 14.62 -20.93 -21.65
C GLU A 46 15.98 -20.21 -21.45
N ASN A 47 17.06 -20.95 -21.15
CA ASN A 47 18.41 -20.43 -20.88
C ASN A 47 18.48 -19.42 -19.72
N LEU A 48 17.58 -19.53 -18.72
CA LEU A 48 17.51 -18.66 -17.56
C LEU A 48 18.29 -19.18 -16.35
N THR A 49 18.89 -20.37 -16.43
CA THR A 49 19.60 -21.01 -15.31
C THR A 49 20.70 -20.13 -14.73
N ASN A 50 21.49 -19.46 -15.59
CA ASN A 50 22.55 -18.57 -15.12
C ASN A 50 22.03 -17.36 -14.33
N ILE A 51 20.93 -16.77 -14.78
CA ILE A 51 20.29 -15.65 -14.08
C ILE A 51 19.81 -16.13 -12.69
N TYR A 52 19.16 -17.28 -12.64
CA TYR A 52 18.68 -17.85 -11.40
C TYR A 52 19.82 -18.19 -10.41
N GLU A 53 20.86 -18.89 -10.85
CA GLU A 53 21.95 -19.33 -9.96
C GLU A 53 22.89 -18.20 -9.54
N ILE A 54 23.16 -17.22 -10.43
CA ILE A 54 24.14 -16.16 -10.18
C ILE A 54 23.51 -14.95 -9.49
N PHE A 55 22.25 -14.61 -9.79
CA PHE A 55 21.61 -13.42 -9.25
C PHE A 55 20.48 -13.74 -8.27
N GLU A 56 19.45 -14.46 -8.69
CA GLU A 56 18.23 -14.64 -7.89
C GLU A 56 18.48 -15.45 -6.60
N LYS A 57 19.14 -16.57 -6.72
CA LYS A 57 19.39 -17.48 -5.60
C LYS A 57 20.33 -16.88 -4.53
N PRO A 58 21.46 -16.23 -4.87
CA PRO A 58 22.28 -15.52 -3.89
C PRO A 58 21.56 -14.32 -3.25
N LEU A 59 20.68 -13.64 -3.99
CA LEU A 59 19.93 -12.49 -3.52
C LEU A 59 19.04 -12.83 -2.31
N ILE A 60 18.52 -14.05 -2.24
CA ILE A 60 17.73 -14.52 -1.09
C ILE A 60 18.49 -14.33 0.24
N LYS A 61 19.74 -14.75 0.29
CA LYS A 61 20.59 -14.61 1.49
C LYS A 61 20.90 -13.15 1.83
N ILE A 62 21.08 -12.33 0.79
CA ILE A 62 21.37 -10.89 0.97
C ILE A 62 20.15 -10.19 1.54
N LEU A 63 18.98 -10.43 0.95
CA LEU A 63 17.72 -9.85 1.41
C LEU A 63 17.39 -10.31 2.85
N ALA A 64 17.54 -11.59 3.16
CA ALA A 64 17.34 -12.09 4.52
C ALA A 64 18.26 -11.40 5.54
N LYS A 65 19.53 -11.18 5.21
CA LYS A 65 20.45 -10.43 6.08
C LYS A 65 20.01 -8.97 6.24
N MET A 66 19.57 -8.32 5.17
CA MET A 66 19.06 -6.94 5.24
C MET A 66 17.81 -6.85 6.11
N GLU A 67 16.91 -7.81 6.01
CA GLU A 67 15.71 -7.89 6.84
C GLU A 67 16.03 -8.10 8.31
N ILE A 68 16.96 -9.01 8.63
CA ILE A 68 17.41 -9.25 10.01
C ILE A 68 18.08 -8.01 10.63
N LEU A 69 18.93 -7.33 9.85
CA LEU A 69 19.60 -6.11 10.31
C LEU A 69 18.62 -4.94 10.48
N GLY A 70 17.59 -4.89 9.64
CA GLY A 70 16.63 -3.81 9.59
C GLY A 70 17.24 -2.47 9.17
N ILE A 71 16.50 -1.40 9.37
CA ILE A 71 16.87 -0.02 8.99
C ILE A 71 16.82 0.85 10.22
N LYS A 72 17.91 1.58 10.50
CA LYS A 72 17.92 2.56 11.58
C LYS A 72 17.07 3.77 11.21
N LEU A 73 16.11 4.10 12.05
CA LEU A 73 15.21 5.24 11.87
C LEU A 73 15.54 6.37 12.85
N ASP A 74 15.51 7.60 12.36
CA ASP A 74 15.54 8.80 13.21
C ASP A 74 14.11 9.20 13.61
N GLU A 75 13.67 8.69 14.75
CA GLU A 75 12.34 8.94 15.30
C GLU A 75 12.08 10.45 15.52
N LYS A 76 13.09 11.21 15.96
CA LYS A 76 12.97 12.64 16.22
C LYS A 76 12.68 13.41 14.93
N SER A 77 13.36 13.06 13.85
CA SER A 77 13.14 13.66 12.54
C SER A 77 11.79 13.28 11.97
N LEU A 78 11.34 12.03 12.12
CA LEU A 78 10.01 11.58 11.70
C LEU A 78 8.90 12.31 12.45
N LYS A 79 9.00 12.49 13.77
CA LYS A 79 8.05 13.30 14.57
C LYS A 79 7.98 14.75 14.10
N LYS A 80 9.13 15.39 13.83
CA LYS A 80 9.16 16.76 13.29
C LYS A 80 8.51 16.84 11.92
N LEU A 81 8.70 15.81 11.09
CA LEU A 81 8.12 15.73 9.75
C LEU A 81 6.60 15.54 9.83
N SER A 82 6.11 14.70 10.75
CA SER A 82 4.68 14.52 11.01
C SER A 82 3.99 15.85 11.34
N VAL A 83 4.57 16.64 12.24
CA VAL A 83 4.04 17.98 12.60
C VAL A 83 4.00 18.91 11.38
N LYS A 84 5.04 18.89 10.53
CA LYS A 84 5.05 19.70 9.30
C LYS A 84 3.96 19.24 8.32
N PHE A 85 3.77 17.95 8.16
CA PHE A 85 2.71 17.43 7.31
C PHE A 85 1.31 17.76 7.85
N ASP A 86 1.09 17.69 9.17
CA ASP A 86 -0.16 18.11 9.79
C ASP A 86 -0.53 19.57 9.45
N LYS A 87 0.46 20.46 9.60
CA LYS A 87 0.26 21.87 9.27
C LYS A 87 -0.11 22.04 7.81
N LYS A 88 0.64 21.39 6.90
CA LYS A 88 0.39 21.48 5.47
C LYS A 88 -0.97 20.88 5.08
N ILE A 89 -1.37 19.75 5.67
CA ILE A 89 -2.68 19.14 5.44
C ILE A 89 -3.80 20.12 5.81
N LYS A 90 -3.73 20.75 6.99
CA LYS A 90 -4.72 21.75 7.43
C LYS A 90 -4.79 22.96 6.51
N GLU A 91 -3.64 23.45 6.03
CA GLU A 91 -3.59 24.56 5.04
C GLU A 91 -4.27 24.16 3.72
N LEU A 92 -4.01 22.93 3.24
CA LEU A 92 -4.65 22.42 2.02
C LEU A 92 -6.15 22.19 2.21
N GLU A 93 -6.59 21.67 3.35
CA GLU A 93 -8.00 21.50 3.71
C GLU A 93 -8.75 22.83 3.69
N GLN A 94 -8.17 23.89 4.28
CA GLN A 94 -8.75 25.23 4.25
C GLN A 94 -8.89 25.76 2.82
N GLN A 95 -7.89 25.56 1.96
CA GLN A 95 -7.96 25.98 0.56
C GLN A 95 -9.02 25.18 -0.21
N ILE A 96 -9.10 23.87 -0.01
CA ILE A 96 -10.07 23.01 -0.63
C ILE A 96 -11.49 23.40 -0.21
N PHE A 97 -11.73 23.64 1.08
CA PHE A 97 -13.05 24.05 1.59
C PHE A 97 -13.44 25.45 1.14
N LYS A 98 -12.47 26.35 0.99
CA LYS A 98 -12.71 27.68 0.41
C LYS A 98 -13.20 27.59 -1.04
N LEU A 99 -12.61 26.71 -1.85
CA LEU A 99 -13.01 26.53 -3.24
C LEU A 99 -14.34 25.79 -3.38
N SER A 100 -14.59 24.77 -2.54
CA SER A 100 -15.86 24.04 -2.53
C SER A 100 -16.99 24.79 -1.83
N LYS A 101 -16.69 25.87 -1.10
CA LYS A 101 -17.63 26.62 -0.23
C LYS A 101 -18.34 25.74 0.82
N LYS A 102 -17.77 24.58 1.14
CA LYS A 102 -18.41 23.57 1.99
C LYS A 102 -17.34 22.64 2.56
N GLU A 103 -17.52 22.24 3.81
CA GLU A 103 -16.72 21.20 4.44
C GLU A 103 -17.26 19.82 4.06
N PHE A 104 -16.36 18.88 3.80
CA PHE A 104 -16.66 17.50 3.43
C PHE A 104 -15.49 16.57 3.73
N ASN A 105 -15.71 15.27 3.73
CA ASN A 105 -14.62 14.31 3.88
C ASN A 105 -13.86 14.18 2.56
N ILE A 106 -12.67 14.83 2.48
CA ILE A 106 -11.78 14.84 1.30
C ILE A 106 -11.31 13.41 0.95
N GLY A 107 -11.17 12.54 1.95
CA GLY A 107 -10.83 11.13 1.76
C GLY A 107 -11.94 10.30 1.12
N SER A 108 -13.20 10.76 1.17
CA SER A 108 -14.34 10.07 0.58
C SER A 108 -14.43 10.32 -0.93
N THR A 109 -14.12 9.29 -1.73
CA THR A 109 -14.20 9.37 -3.20
C THR A 109 -15.60 9.74 -3.70
N LYS A 110 -16.66 9.35 -2.96
CA LYS A 110 -18.04 9.66 -3.29
C LYS A 110 -18.32 11.16 -3.10
N GLN A 111 -18.06 11.71 -1.91
CA GLN A 111 -18.29 13.12 -1.62
C GLN A 111 -17.42 14.02 -2.51
N LEU A 112 -16.15 13.67 -2.70
CA LEU A 112 -15.26 14.38 -3.61
C LEU A 112 -15.81 14.40 -5.04
N GLY A 113 -16.30 13.27 -5.53
CA GLY A 113 -16.92 13.19 -6.87
C GLY A 113 -18.15 14.07 -6.98
N GLU A 114 -19.04 14.06 -5.99
CA GLU A 114 -20.24 14.90 -5.97
C GLU A 114 -19.88 16.39 -6.03
N ILE A 115 -18.90 16.84 -5.25
CA ILE A 115 -18.45 18.24 -5.25
C ILE A 115 -17.81 18.63 -6.58
N MET A 116 -16.89 17.82 -7.07
CA MET A 116 -16.17 18.13 -8.32
C MET A 116 -17.11 18.23 -9.53
N TYR A 117 -18.03 17.29 -9.65
CA TYR A 117 -18.83 17.20 -10.88
C TYR A 117 -20.18 17.89 -10.79
N ASN A 118 -20.82 17.91 -9.62
CA ASN A 118 -22.16 18.50 -9.46
C ASN A 118 -22.08 19.97 -9.03
N GLU A 119 -21.18 20.31 -8.09
CA GLU A 119 -21.12 21.67 -7.53
C GLU A 119 -20.14 22.56 -8.30
N LEU A 120 -18.89 22.10 -8.50
CA LEU A 120 -17.86 22.86 -9.21
C LEU A 120 -17.95 22.72 -10.74
N LYS A 121 -18.80 21.80 -11.24
CA LYS A 121 -19.01 21.53 -12.67
C LYS A 121 -17.69 21.34 -13.45
N ILE A 122 -16.70 20.74 -12.79
CA ILE A 122 -15.43 20.41 -13.41
C ILE A 122 -15.69 19.22 -14.33
N ALA A 123 -15.75 19.51 -15.63
CA ALA A 123 -16.16 18.54 -16.64
C ALA A 123 -15.14 17.42 -16.80
N SER A 124 -15.50 16.23 -16.37
CA SER A 124 -14.99 14.97 -16.91
C SER A 124 -16.09 13.91 -16.83
N LEU A 125 -16.51 13.45 -18.00
CA LEU A 125 -17.59 12.47 -18.14
C LEU A 125 -17.18 11.02 -17.80
N LYS A 126 -16.03 10.80 -17.17
CA LYS A 126 -15.59 9.45 -16.80
C LYS A 126 -16.33 8.99 -15.54
N LYS A 127 -17.38 8.23 -15.73
CA LYS A 127 -17.99 7.43 -14.66
C LYS A 127 -17.25 6.10 -14.53
N THR A 128 -17.15 5.60 -13.32
CA THR A 128 -16.67 4.25 -13.06
C THR A 128 -17.68 3.20 -13.58
N LYS A 129 -17.25 1.94 -13.73
CA LYS A 129 -18.16 0.83 -14.07
C LYS A 129 -19.36 0.69 -13.12
N LYS A 130 -19.28 1.24 -11.92
CA LYS A 130 -20.33 1.27 -10.88
C LYS A 130 -21.18 2.54 -10.91
N GLY A 131 -21.05 3.40 -11.93
CA GLY A 131 -21.86 4.62 -12.08
C GLY A 131 -21.43 5.82 -11.21
N SER A 132 -20.42 5.69 -10.36
CA SER A 132 -19.89 6.79 -9.56
C SER A 132 -18.86 7.62 -10.35
N PHE A 133 -18.65 8.86 -9.96
CA PHE A 133 -17.64 9.72 -10.59
C PHE A 133 -16.22 9.21 -10.32
N ALA A 134 -15.39 9.22 -11.35
CA ALA A 134 -14.00 8.78 -11.24
C ALA A 134 -13.16 9.88 -10.58
N THR A 135 -12.52 9.55 -9.46
CA THR A 135 -11.61 10.45 -8.72
C THR A 135 -10.23 9.81 -8.53
N SER A 136 -9.81 8.93 -9.48
CA SER A 136 -8.47 8.33 -9.47
C SER A 136 -7.38 9.39 -9.68
N ALA A 137 -6.15 9.06 -9.29
CA ALA A 137 -5.01 9.98 -9.45
C ALA A 137 -4.88 10.44 -10.90
N SER A 138 -4.94 9.52 -11.88
CA SER A 138 -4.83 9.84 -13.30
C SER A 138 -5.90 10.82 -13.79
N VAL A 139 -7.15 10.68 -13.30
CA VAL A 139 -8.23 11.61 -13.67
C VAL A 139 -8.01 12.99 -13.06
N LEU A 140 -7.54 13.04 -11.81
CA LEU A 140 -7.24 14.30 -11.15
C LEU A 140 -6.02 15.00 -11.79
N GLU A 141 -5.01 14.26 -12.21
CA GLU A 141 -3.84 14.77 -12.94
C GLU A 141 -4.24 15.35 -14.29
N ASP A 142 -5.09 14.66 -15.06
CA ASP A 142 -5.64 15.18 -16.33
C ASP A 142 -6.38 16.50 -16.13
N LEU A 143 -7.17 16.59 -15.05
CA LEU A 143 -7.92 17.82 -14.74
C LEU A 143 -7.02 18.94 -14.26
N ALA A 144 -6.01 18.64 -13.45
CA ALA A 144 -5.00 19.61 -13.01
C ALA A 144 -4.20 20.15 -14.20
N PHE A 145 -3.84 19.29 -15.16
CA PHE A 145 -3.16 19.68 -16.39
C PHE A 145 -4.03 20.63 -17.27
N LYS A 146 -5.35 20.48 -17.22
CA LYS A 146 -6.31 21.36 -17.90
C LYS A 146 -6.50 22.71 -17.18
N GLY A 147 -5.76 22.97 -16.10
CA GLY A 147 -5.76 24.26 -15.40
C GLY A 147 -6.77 24.34 -14.24
N HIS A 148 -7.34 23.22 -13.79
CA HIS A 148 -8.22 23.22 -12.63
C HIS A 148 -7.44 23.14 -11.32
N ASP A 149 -7.52 24.17 -10.47
CA ASP A 149 -6.80 24.25 -9.20
C ASP A 149 -7.33 23.23 -8.15
N PHE A 150 -8.63 23.00 -8.11
CA PHE A 150 -9.22 22.09 -7.12
C PHE A 150 -8.67 20.67 -7.21
N PRO A 151 -8.62 19.98 -8.36
CA PRO A 151 -7.97 18.68 -8.50
C PRO A 151 -6.49 18.67 -8.11
N LYS A 152 -5.77 19.76 -8.39
CA LYS A 152 -4.36 19.92 -8.00
C LYS A 152 -4.20 19.91 -6.48
N LEU A 153 -5.04 20.65 -5.76
CA LEU A 153 -5.03 20.68 -4.29
C LEU A 153 -5.39 19.32 -3.70
N ILE A 154 -6.36 18.59 -4.30
CA ILE A 154 -6.72 17.23 -3.87
C ILE A 154 -5.56 16.25 -4.04
N LEU A 155 -4.83 16.32 -5.16
CA LEU A 155 -3.63 15.48 -5.36
C LEU A 155 -2.56 15.77 -4.31
N GLU A 156 -2.28 17.03 -4.04
CA GLU A 156 -1.28 17.43 -3.05
C GLU A 156 -1.70 17.03 -1.63
N TRP A 157 -2.98 17.18 -1.28
CA TRP A 157 -3.54 16.72 -0.01
C TRP A 157 -3.40 15.20 0.14
N ARG A 158 -3.77 14.43 -0.89
CA ARG A 158 -3.64 12.95 -0.88
C ARG A 158 -2.20 12.50 -0.72
N GLN A 159 -1.28 13.12 -1.45
CA GLN A 159 0.15 12.82 -1.36
C GLN A 159 0.69 13.12 0.03
N THR A 160 0.39 14.31 0.57
CA THR A 160 0.86 14.72 1.90
C THR A 160 0.28 13.82 3.00
N SER A 161 -1.01 13.50 2.93
CA SER A 161 -1.69 12.60 3.86
C SER A 161 -1.12 11.17 3.80
N LYS A 162 -0.82 10.67 2.60
CA LYS A 162 -0.18 9.36 2.43
C LYS A 162 1.22 9.34 3.01
N LEU A 163 2.04 10.37 2.76
CA LEU A 163 3.38 10.49 3.32
C LEU A 163 3.34 10.54 4.86
N LYS A 164 2.41 11.31 5.42
CA LYS A 164 2.21 11.36 6.87
C LYS A 164 1.84 9.99 7.43
N ASN A 165 0.72 9.44 6.98
CA ASN A 165 0.15 8.24 7.57
C ASN A 165 1.02 7.00 7.35
N THR A 166 1.65 6.86 6.17
CA THR A 166 2.41 5.66 5.82
C THR A 166 3.83 5.69 6.38
N TYR A 167 4.46 6.86 6.46
CA TYR A 167 5.87 6.96 6.81
C TYR A 167 6.08 7.66 8.16
N SER A 168 5.69 8.95 8.31
CA SER A 168 6.08 9.69 9.50
C SER A 168 5.39 9.23 10.78
N ASP A 169 4.18 8.72 10.70
CA ASP A 169 3.42 8.24 11.86
C ASP A 169 3.60 6.74 12.09
N THR A 170 3.56 5.94 11.03
CA THR A 170 3.56 4.48 11.14
C THR A 170 4.96 3.89 11.34
N LEU A 171 6.01 4.43 10.68
CA LEU A 171 7.36 3.87 10.81
C LEU A 171 7.88 3.85 12.25
N PRO A 172 7.66 4.90 13.09
CA PRO A 172 8.09 4.86 14.48
C PRO A 172 7.47 3.73 15.31
N GLU A 173 6.23 3.32 14.99
CA GLU A 173 5.52 2.24 15.69
C GLU A 173 6.15 0.86 15.46
N HIS A 174 6.96 0.73 14.39
CA HIS A 174 7.61 -0.52 14.01
C HIS A 174 9.08 -0.59 14.45
N ILE A 175 9.56 0.40 15.20
CA ILE A 175 10.92 0.37 15.72
C ILE A 175 11.02 -0.74 16.77
N ASN A 176 11.93 -1.69 16.55
CA ASN A 176 12.29 -2.66 17.58
C ASN A 176 13.14 -1.95 18.64
N CYS A 177 12.56 -1.74 19.83
CA CYS A 177 13.22 -1.01 20.91
C CYS A 177 14.55 -1.65 21.36
N LEU A 178 14.75 -2.95 21.14
CA LEU A 178 15.99 -3.65 21.49
C LEU A 178 17.11 -3.40 20.47
N LEU A 179 16.74 -3.21 19.20
CA LEU A 179 17.70 -3.07 18.11
C LEU A 179 17.74 -1.65 17.53
N TYR A 180 16.80 -0.78 17.93
CA TYR A 180 16.59 0.54 17.33
C TYR A 180 16.45 0.51 15.79
N THR A 181 15.96 -0.61 15.27
CA THR A 181 15.76 -0.87 13.85
C THR A 181 14.31 -1.22 13.60
N SER A 182 13.80 -0.88 12.42
CA SER A 182 12.48 -1.33 11.97
C SER A 182 12.65 -2.55 11.07
N PRO A 183 11.78 -3.56 11.17
CA PRO A 183 11.72 -4.64 10.19
C PRO A 183 11.46 -4.09 8.79
N SER A 184 11.86 -4.84 7.77
CA SER A 184 11.62 -4.45 6.39
C SER A 184 10.12 -4.29 6.12
N PRO A 185 9.70 -3.33 5.28
CA PRO A 185 8.29 -3.17 4.88
C PRO A 185 7.66 -4.41 4.23
N ARG A 186 8.47 -5.40 3.84
CA ARG A 186 8.01 -6.67 3.25
C ARG A 186 7.46 -7.67 4.27
N ASP A 187 7.75 -7.50 5.56
CA ASP A 187 7.28 -8.41 6.62
C ASP A 187 5.82 -8.19 7.02
N LYS A 188 5.08 -7.38 6.27
CA LYS A 188 3.69 -7.00 6.57
C LYS A 188 2.66 -7.52 5.56
N SER A 189 3.01 -8.54 4.79
CA SER A 189 2.07 -9.18 3.86
C SER A 189 1.41 -10.41 4.49
#